data_a61c0ceb5fb80e25776e66f57d061df8
#
_entry.id   a61c0ceb5fb80e25776e66f57d061df8
#
_cell.length_a   1.000
_cell.length_b   1.000
_cell.length_c   1.000
_cell.angle_alpha   90.00
_cell.angle_beta   90.00
_cell.angle_gamma   90.00
#
_symmetry.space_group_name_H-M   'P 1'
#
loop_
_entity.id
_entity.type
_entity.pdbx_description
1 polymer ?
#
loop_
_entity_poly.entity_id
_entity_poly.type
_entity_poly.pdbx_seq_one_letter_code
_entity_poly.pdbx_strand_id
1 'polypeptide(L)'
;MLRSNQFKVNELWIAIKLNQRSLLVQDEPYDIYVLMDAASTYVFGHLLSKVADENPEEGEVEALFKKAWETKRQWPEKLVVPERSLAQDVFSKQAEKHGIAFSTLRLADLTSIVGPVKKSFASALK
;
A
#
# COMPACT_ATOMS: atom_id res chain seq x y z
N MET A 1 -12.69 14.43 -0.16
CA MET A 1 -12.28 13.05 0.12
C MET A 1 -12.52 12.17 -1.09
N LEU A 2 -11.56 11.33 -1.44
CA LEU A 2 -11.68 10.40 -2.56
C LEU A 2 -12.54 9.20 -2.18
N ARG A 3 -13.27 8.67 -3.15
CA ARG A 3 -14.12 7.48 -2.97
C ARG A 3 -13.79 6.44 -4.04
N SER A 4 -13.95 5.17 -3.70
CA SER A 4 -13.67 4.06 -4.62
C SER A 4 -14.43 4.17 -5.93
N ASN A 5 -15.68 4.62 -5.91
CA ASN A 5 -16.52 4.72 -7.11
C ASN A 5 -16.09 5.83 -8.09
N GLN A 6 -15.11 6.65 -7.72
CA GLN A 6 -14.55 7.67 -8.62
C GLN A 6 -13.51 7.10 -9.57
N PHE A 7 -13.10 5.85 -9.36
CA PHE A 7 -12.03 5.22 -10.12
C PHE A 7 -12.51 3.97 -10.84
N LYS A 8 -11.86 3.68 -11.95
CA LYS A 8 -12.01 2.41 -12.63
C LYS A 8 -11.05 1.41 -12.00
N VAL A 9 -11.37 0.13 -12.11
CA VAL A 9 -10.46 -0.93 -11.67
C VAL A 9 -9.13 -0.76 -12.41
N ASN A 10 -8.04 -0.83 -11.67
CA ASN A 10 -6.67 -0.69 -12.15
C ASN A 10 -6.30 0.72 -12.66
N GLU A 11 -7.10 1.72 -12.36
CA GLU A 11 -6.76 3.11 -12.64
C GLU A 11 -5.78 3.65 -11.59
N LEU A 12 -6.07 3.40 -10.32
CA LEU A 12 -5.28 3.88 -9.19
C LEU A 12 -4.99 2.74 -8.22
N TRP A 13 -3.72 2.52 -7.91
CA TRP A 13 -3.32 1.64 -6.80
C TRP A 13 -2.86 2.50 -5.63
N ILE A 14 -3.07 1.99 -4.42
CA ILE A 14 -2.69 2.65 -3.17
C ILE A 14 -1.76 1.73 -2.40
N ALA A 15 -0.62 2.26 -1.95
CA ALA A 15 0.27 1.56 -1.02
C ALA A 15 0.17 2.25 0.33
N ILE A 16 -0.19 1.51 1.36
CA ILE A 16 -0.49 2.10 2.66
C ILE A 16 -0.11 1.16 3.82
N LYS A 17 0.28 1.76 4.94
CA LYS A 17 0.50 1.06 6.19
C LYS A 17 -0.85 0.79 6.86
N LEU A 18 -1.11 -0.45 7.25
CA LEU A 18 -2.37 -0.85 7.87
C LEU A 18 -2.42 -0.67 9.36
N ASN A 19 -1.32 -0.92 10.06
CA ASN A 19 -1.30 -0.88 11.53
C ASN A 19 -0.97 0.51 12.05
N GLN A 20 -1.69 0.93 13.10
CA GLN A 20 -1.37 2.17 13.81
C GLN A 20 -0.26 1.94 14.83
N ARG A 21 -0.31 0.79 15.49
CA ARG A 21 0.73 0.35 16.43
C ARG A 21 1.52 -0.76 15.79
N SER A 22 2.82 -0.74 15.95
CA SER A 22 3.70 -1.76 15.41
C SER A 22 3.33 -3.14 15.94
N LEU A 23 3.40 -4.15 15.08
CA LEU A 23 3.24 -5.54 15.47
C LEU A 23 4.56 -6.05 16.04
N LEU A 24 4.49 -6.77 17.16
CA LEU A 24 5.66 -7.40 17.72
C LEU A 24 5.80 -8.83 17.19
N VAL A 25 6.92 -9.12 16.56
CA VAL A 25 7.28 -10.45 16.10
C VAL A 25 8.60 -10.80 16.80
N GLN A 26 8.57 -11.74 17.73
CA GLN A 26 9.73 -12.10 18.54
C GLN A 26 10.35 -10.84 19.21
N ASP A 27 9.48 -10.02 19.79
CA ASP A 27 9.82 -8.78 20.50
C ASP A 27 10.39 -7.65 19.61
N GLU A 28 10.34 -7.81 18.30
CA GLU A 28 10.78 -6.78 17.37
C GLU A 28 9.56 -6.12 16.70
N PRO A 29 9.49 -4.78 16.64
CA PRO A 29 8.35 -4.09 16.05
C PRO A 29 8.39 -4.08 14.52
N TYR A 30 7.23 -4.37 13.92
CA TYR A 30 7.05 -4.35 12.46
C TYR A 30 5.86 -3.52 12.07
N ASP A 31 5.93 -2.93 10.88
CA ASP A 31 4.81 -2.31 10.21
C ASP A 31 4.36 -3.18 9.05
N ILE A 32 3.06 -3.17 8.77
CA ILE A 32 2.48 -3.92 7.65
C ILE A 32 2.04 -2.95 6.57
N TYR A 33 2.58 -3.14 5.37
CA TYR A 33 2.16 -2.37 4.19
C TYR A 33 1.40 -3.26 3.24
N VAL A 34 0.38 -2.71 2.60
CA VAL A 34 -0.37 -3.40 1.55
C VAL A 34 -0.37 -2.56 0.27
N LEU A 35 -0.56 -3.25 -0.84
CA LEU A 35 -0.80 -2.65 -2.15
C LEU A 35 -2.22 -3.05 -2.56
N MET A 36 -3.04 -2.07 -2.92
CA MET A 36 -4.45 -2.33 -3.22
C MET A 36 -4.94 -1.51 -4.41
N ASP A 37 -6.00 -1.99 -5.04
CA ASP A 37 -6.71 -1.27 -6.09
C ASP A 37 -7.77 -0.35 -5.45
N ALA A 38 -7.79 0.92 -5.84
CA ALA A 38 -8.68 1.91 -5.24
C ALA A 38 -10.16 1.63 -5.56
N ALA A 39 -10.47 1.22 -6.79
CA ALA A 39 -11.86 1.03 -7.21
C ALA A 39 -12.51 -0.20 -6.57
N SER A 40 -11.83 -1.34 -6.64
CA SER A 40 -12.35 -2.61 -6.13
C SER A 40 -12.05 -2.84 -4.66
N THR A 41 -11.11 -2.09 -4.10
CA THR A 41 -10.51 -2.27 -2.77
C THR A 41 -9.84 -3.64 -2.60
N TYR A 42 -9.53 -4.30 -3.70
CA TYR A 42 -8.82 -5.58 -3.66
C TYR A 42 -7.38 -5.38 -3.21
N VAL A 43 -6.97 -6.14 -2.20
CA VAL A 43 -5.60 -6.11 -1.67
C VAL A 43 -4.79 -7.18 -2.39
N PHE A 44 -3.74 -6.76 -3.11
CA PHE A 44 -2.90 -7.68 -3.87
C PHE A 44 -2.00 -8.52 -2.99
N GLY A 45 -1.60 -7.98 -1.85
CA GLY A 45 -0.72 -8.65 -0.91
C GLY A 45 -0.20 -7.68 0.13
N HIS A 46 0.70 -8.17 0.96
CA HIS A 46 1.27 -7.37 2.05
C HIS A 46 2.78 -7.65 2.16
N LEU A 47 3.46 -6.74 2.86
CA LEU A 47 4.83 -6.95 3.29
C LEU A 47 4.99 -6.48 4.73
N LEU A 48 5.98 -7.03 5.40
CA LEU A 48 6.37 -6.63 6.75
C LEU A 48 7.66 -5.83 6.66
N SER A 49 7.68 -4.70 7.36
CA SER A 49 8.85 -3.84 7.42
C SER A 49 9.27 -3.65 8.86
N LYS A 50 10.53 -3.92 9.18
CA LYS A 50 11.04 -3.66 10.51
C LYS A 50 11.03 -2.17 10.77
N VAL A 51 10.46 -1.74 11.89
CA VAL A 51 10.42 -0.33 12.26
C VAL A 51 11.84 0.24 12.37
N ALA A 52 12.79 -0.57 12.87
CA ALA A 52 14.18 -0.17 13.01
C ALA A 52 14.86 0.15 11.67
N ASP A 53 14.42 -0.42 10.58
CA ASP A 53 14.98 -0.18 9.25
C ASP A 53 14.41 1.06 8.57
N GLU A 54 13.41 1.68 9.16
CA GLU A 54 12.70 2.88 8.68
C GLU A 54 11.94 2.68 7.37
N ASN A 55 12.56 2.08 6.36
CA ASN A 55 11.95 1.87 5.04
C ASN A 55 11.70 0.38 4.78
N PRO A 56 10.62 0.02 4.05
CA PRO A 56 10.46 -1.34 3.58
C PRO A 56 11.63 -1.76 2.69
N GLU A 57 11.95 -3.04 2.74
CA GLU A 57 13.01 -3.61 1.91
C GLU A 57 12.59 -3.58 0.43
N GLU A 58 13.49 -3.12 -0.43
CA GLU A 58 13.23 -2.97 -1.86
C GLU A 58 12.82 -4.29 -2.51
N GLY A 59 13.47 -5.38 -2.17
CA GLY A 59 13.14 -6.71 -2.71
C GLY A 59 11.73 -7.17 -2.35
N GLU A 60 11.26 -6.84 -1.16
CA GLU A 60 9.89 -7.18 -0.74
C GLU A 60 8.86 -6.33 -1.46
N VAL A 61 9.16 -5.06 -1.70
CA VAL A 61 8.28 -4.17 -2.47
C VAL A 61 8.20 -4.66 -3.92
N GLU A 62 9.33 -5.05 -4.50
CA GLU A 62 9.38 -5.62 -5.85
C GLU A 62 8.53 -6.88 -5.95
N ALA A 63 8.63 -7.78 -4.96
CA ALA A 63 7.82 -9.00 -4.91
C ALA A 63 6.32 -8.69 -4.82
N LEU A 64 5.96 -7.66 -4.07
CA LEU A 64 4.58 -7.23 -3.93
C LEU A 64 4.02 -6.71 -5.28
N PHE A 65 4.79 -5.92 -6.00
CA PHE A 65 4.43 -5.45 -7.34
C PHE A 65 4.29 -6.59 -8.33
N LYS A 66 5.20 -7.56 -8.26
CA LYS A 66 5.14 -8.75 -9.10
C LYS A 66 3.85 -9.54 -8.86
N LYS A 67 3.47 -9.70 -7.59
CA LYS A 67 2.23 -10.38 -7.22
C LYS A 67 1.00 -9.64 -7.77
N ALA A 68 1.00 -8.31 -7.69
CA ALA A 68 -0.07 -7.50 -8.24
C ALA A 68 -0.15 -7.64 -9.76
N TRP A 69 0.98 -7.64 -10.43
CA TRP A 69 1.06 -7.85 -11.87
C TRP A 69 0.50 -9.21 -12.27
N GLU A 70 0.86 -10.28 -11.54
CA GLU A 70 0.38 -11.63 -11.82
C GLU A 70 -1.15 -11.71 -11.70
N THR A 71 -1.73 -10.93 -10.80
CA THR A 71 -3.18 -10.87 -10.59
C THR A 71 -3.88 -10.10 -11.70
N LYS A 72 -3.36 -8.94 -12.08
CA LYS A 72 -4.03 -8.03 -13.00
C LYS A 72 -3.52 -8.12 -14.44
N ARG A 73 -2.30 -8.56 -14.65
CA ARG A 73 -1.61 -8.55 -15.96
C ARG A 73 -1.58 -7.17 -16.60
N GLN A 74 -1.60 -6.13 -15.77
CA GLN A 74 -1.62 -4.74 -16.20
C GLN A 74 -1.10 -3.87 -15.06
N TRP A 75 -0.32 -2.84 -15.40
CA TRP A 75 0.08 -1.82 -14.43
C TRP A 75 -1.02 -0.77 -14.32
N PRO A 76 -1.16 -0.12 -13.15
CA PRO A 76 -2.14 0.95 -13.00
C PRO A 76 -1.68 2.20 -13.74
N GLU A 77 -2.57 3.14 -13.92
CA GLU A 77 -2.21 4.45 -14.45
C GLU A 77 -1.40 5.24 -13.41
N LYS A 78 -1.74 5.07 -12.14
CA LYS A 78 -1.13 5.84 -11.05
C LYS A 78 -1.02 5.03 -9.77
N LEU A 79 0.07 5.27 -9.04
CA LEU A 79 0.28 4.77 -7.68
C LEU A 79 0.30 5.96 -6.72
N VAL A 80 -0.41 5.84 -5.61
CA VAL A 80 -0.45 6.88 -4.58
C VAL A 80 -0.03 6.28 -3.24
N VAL A 81 0.76 7.03 -2.48
CA VAL A 81 1.03 6.74 -1.07
C VAL A 81 0.63 7.95 -0.24
N PRO A 82 0.33 7.77 1.06
CA PRO A 82 0.07 8.90 1.94
C PRO A 82 1.30 9.81 2.05
N GLU A 83 1.07 11.11 2.18
CA GLU A 83 2.13 12.05 2.51
C GLU A 83 2.79 11.61 3.82
N ARG A 84 4.08 11.83 3.96
CA ARG A 84 4.88 11.49 5.13
C ARG A 84 5.01 9.98 5.37
N SER A 85 4.61 9.14 4.42
CA SER A 85 4.87 7.71 4.53
C SER A 85 6.37 7.44 4.48
N LEU A 86 6.85 6.60 5.39
CA LEU A 86 8.25 6.15 5.38
C LEU A 86 8.56 5.29 4.16
N ALA A 87 7.53 4.74 3.52
CA ALA A 87 7.67 3.90 2.34
C ALA A 87 7.66 4.68 1.03
N GLN A 88 7.50 6.00 1.07
CA GLN A 88 7.34 6.83 -0.13
C GLN A 88 8.43 6.59 -1.17
N ASP A 89 9.70 6.62 -0.76
CA ASP A 89 10.82 6.51 -1.69
C ASP A 89 10.88 5.15 -2.36
N VAL A 90 10.71 4.07 -1.61
CA VAL A 90 10.81 2.72 -2.14
C VAL A 90 9.66 2.40 -3.10
N PHE A 91 8.45 2.86 -2.79
CA PHE A 91 7.30 2.69 -3.69
C PHE A 91 7.42 3.57 -4.93
N SER A 92 7.94 4.80 -4.78
CA SER A 92 8.20 5.69 -5.89
C SER A 92 9.19 5.09 -6.89
N LYS A 93 10.26 4.48 -6.40
CA LYS A 93 11.25 3.82 -7.25
C LYS A 93 10.65 2.66 -8.04
N GLN A 94 9.79 1.86 -7.41
CA GLN A 94 9.13 0.77 -8.10
C GLN A 94 8.16 1.27 -9.16
N ALA A 95 7.40 2.33 -8.86
CA ALA A 95 6.51 2.95 -9.83
C ALA A 95 7.29 3.44 -11.05
N GLU A 96 8.39 4.14 -10.83
CA GLU A 96 9.26 4.64 -11.90
C GLU A 96 9.79 3.49 -12.78
N LYS A 97 10.22 2.41 -12.15
CA LYS A 97 10.75 1.23 -12.85
C LYS A 97 9.73 0.63 -13.82
N HIS A 98 8.45 0.72 -13.51
CA HIS A 98 7.37 0.13 -14.32
C HIS A 98 6.58 1.18 -15.12
N GLY A 99 7.04 2.41 -15.18
CA GLY A 99 6.37 3.47 -15.94
C GLY A 99 5.02 3.90 -15.35
N ILE A 100 4.84 3.72 -14.05
CA ILE A 100 3.63 4.10 -13.34
C ILE A 100 3.77 5.52 -12.81
N ALA A 101 2.79 6.40 -13.07
CA ALA A 101 2.79 7.74 -12.49
C ALA A 101 2.68 7.64 -10.97
N PHE A 102 3.44 8.45 -10.25
CA PHE A 102 3.48 8.40 -8.79
C PHE A 102 3.09 9.75 -8.19
N SER A 103 2.30 9.73 -7.13
CA SER A 103 2.06 10.93 -6.33
C SER A 103 1.73 10.59 -4.89
N THR A 104 1.63 11.62 -4.05
CA THR A 104 1.25 11.47 -2.65
C THR A 104 -0.05 12.23 -2.42
N LEU A 105 -0.84 11.78 -1.46
CA LEU A 105 -2.07 12.43 -1.04
C LEU A 105 -2.11 12.43 0.50
N ARG A 106 -2.87 13.35 1.05
CA ARG A 106 -3.08 13.36 2.50
C ARG A 106 -3.84 12.09 2.88
N LEU A 107 -3.46 11.49 4.01
CA LEU A 107 -4.15 10.30 4.52
C LEU A 107 -5.65 10.56 4.67
N ALA A 108 -6.04 11.77 5.10
CA ALA A 108 -7.44 12.15 5.25
C ALA A 108 -8.23 11.99 3.93
N ASP A 109 -7.60 12.22 2.78
CA ASP A 109 -8.26 12.09 1.48
C ASP A 109 -8.42 10.64 1.04
N LEU A 110 -7.68 9.72 1.65
CA LEU A 110 -7.72 8.29 1.34
C LEU A 110 -8.60 7.49 2.31
N THR A 111 -9.04 8.09 3.40
CA THR A 111 -9.71 7.41 4.52
C THR A 111 -10.95 6.62 4.07
N SER A 112 -11.75 7.17 3.15
CA SER A 112 -12.95 6.50 2.65
C SER A 112 -12.64 5.19 1.94
N ILE A 113 -11.49 5.11 1.27
CA ILE A 113 -11.06 3.93 0.51
C ILE A 113 -10.35 2.93 1.42
N VAL A 114 -9.41 3.43 2.23
CA VAL A 114 -8.53 2.55 3.03
C VAL A 114 -9.10 2.20 4.40
N GLY A 115 -10.03 3.00 4.91
CA GLY A 115 -10.63 2.78 6.23
C GLY A 115 -11.24 1.39 6.41
N PRO A 116 -12.09 0.92 5.48
CA PRO A 116 -12.65 -0.43 5.57
C PRO A 116 -11.57 -1.53 5.57
N VAL A 117 -10.51 -1.35 4.81
CA VAL A 117 -9.39 -2.32 4.75
C VAL A 117 -8.65 -2.34 6.10
N LYS A 118 -8.36 -1.17 6.67
CA LYS A 118 -7.73 -1.05 7.98
C LYS A 118 -8.60 -1.67 9.08
N LYS A 119 -9.89 -1.43 9.04
CA LYS A 119 -10.84 -1.97 10.00
C LYS A 119 -10.91 -3.49 9.93
N SER A 120 -10.96 -4.03 8.73
CA SER A 120 -10.98 -5.46 8.49
C SER A 120 -9.71 -6.13 9.03
N PHE A 121 -8.55 -5.51 8.80
CA PHE A 121 -7.27 -5.98 9.32
C PHE A 121 -7.26 -5.97 10.86
N ALA A 122 -7.69 -4.87 11.47
CA ALA A 122 -7.73 -4.75 12.93
C ALA A 122 -8.64 -5.80 13.56
N SER A 123 -9.78 -6.12 12.92
CA SER A 123 -10.70 -7.16 13.38
C SER A 123 -10.07 -8.55 13.30
N ALA A 124 -9.25 -8.81 12.29
CA ALA A 124 -8.58 -10.10 12.13
C ALA A 124 -7.51 -10.37 13.18
N LEU A 125 -7.01 -9.32 13.84
CA LEU A 125 -5.98 -9.45 14.88
C LEU A 125 -6.54 -9.71 16.27
N LYS A 126 -7.85 -9.69 16.43
CA LYS A 126 -8.50 -9.93 17.75
C LYS A 126 -8.62 -11.40 18.06
#